data_9bb03117e9c1f1a05df6fb300bf17626
#
_entry.id   9bb03117e9c1f1a05df6fb300bf17626
#
_cell.length_a   1.000
_cell.length_b   1.000
_cell.length_c   1.000
_cell.angle_alpha   90.00
_cell.angle_beta   90.00
_cell.angle_gamma   90.00
#
_symmetry.space_group_name_H-M   'P 1'
#
loop_
_entity.id
_entity.type
_entity.pdbx_description
1 polymer ?
#
loop_
_entity_poly.entity_id
_entity_poly.type
_entity_poly.pdbx_seq_one_letter_code
_entity_poly.pdbx_strand_id
1 'polypeptide(L)'
;MPSTWYRKKPMLNTTLCYVTRGNDVLMLHRVKKKNDINHDKWIGIGGKFEPEESPEECLLREAKEETGLTLTSWQCRGVVTFLNDTCEGEYMYLFTADGF
;
A
#
# COMPACT_ATOMS: atom_id res chain seq x y z
N MET A 1 -40.09 -13.07 0.41
CA MET A 1 -38.98 -13.08 -0.54
C MET A 1 -37.93 -14.08 -0.11
N PRO A 2 -37.47 -14.96 -0.97
CA PRO A 2 -36.45 -15.95 -0.57
C PRO A 2 -35.14 -15.26 -0.25
N SER A 3 -34.42 -15.81 0.75
CA SER A 3 -33.12 -15.32 1.17
C SER A 3 -32.03 -16.25 0.65
N THR A 4 -30.89 -15.68 0.30
CA THR A 4 -29.72 -16.41 -0.18
C THR A 4 -28.50 -15.94 0.56
N TRP A 5 -27.64 -16.87 0.93
CA TRP A 5 -26.35 -16.56 1.55
C TRP A 5 -25.30 -16.34 0.48
N TYR A 6 -24.64 -15.21 0.54
CA TYR A 6 -23.53 -14.89 -0.35
C TYR A 6 -22.23 -14.91 0.43
N ARG A 7 -21.22 -15.57 -0.14
CA ARG A 7 -19.88 -15.53 0.45
C ARG A 7 -19.24 -14.19 0.10
N LYS A 8 -18.79 -13.46 1.11
CA LYS A 8 -18.02 -12.26 0.89
C LYS A 8 -16.66 -12.64 0.33
N LYS A 9 -16.23 -11.92 -0.70
CA LYS A 9 -14.87 -12.05 -1.21
C LYS A 9 -13.91 -11.45 -0.19
N PRO A 10 -12.79 -12.11 0.12
CA PRO A 10 -11.78 -11.48 0.97
C PRO A 10 -11.21 -10.23 0.31
N MET A 11 -10.85 -9.25 1.14
CA MET A 11 -10.25 -8.00 0.69
C MET A 11 -8.85 -7.91 1.29
N LEU A 12 -7.86 -7.61 0.46
CA LEU A 12 -6.53 -7.28 0.92
C LEU A 12 -6.53 -5.86 1.46
N ASN A 13 -5.79 -5.64 2.53
CA ASN A 13 -5.50 -4.30 3.01
C ASN A 13 -4.04 -3.99 2.69
N THR A 14 -3.82 -2.89 2.01
CA THR A 14 -2.49 -2.46 1.60
C THR A 14 -2.29 -0.99 1.89
N THR A 15 -1.04 -0.55 1.89
CA THR A 15 -0.69 0.86 1.93
C THR A 15 0.11 1.24 0.70
N LEU A 16 -0.03 2.50 0.31
CA LEU A 16 0.86 3.14 -0.64
C LEU A 16 1.18 4.53 -0.10
N CYS A 17 2.45 4.88 -0.10
CA CYS A 17 2.91 6.18 0.40
C CYS A 17 3.84 6.84 -0.59
N TYR A 18 3.62 8.11 -0.81
CA TYR A 18 4.57 8.97 -1.51
C TYR A 18 5.28 9.85 -0.48
N VAL A 19 6.59 9.63 -0.33
CA VAL A 19 7.43 10.43 0.55
C VAL A 19 8.01 11.58 -0.27
N THR A 20 7.82 12.80 0.19
CA THR A 20 8.22 13.99 -0.54
C THR A 20 9.27 14.80 0.22
N ARG A 21 10.13 15.46 -0.54
CA ARG A 21 11.10 16.43 -0.03
C ARG A 21 11.19 17.56 -1.05
N GLY A 22 10.57 18.71 -0.71
CA GLY A 22 10.43 19.79 -1.68
C GLY A 22 9.64 19.34 -2.91
N ASN A 23 10.23 19.41 -4.08
CA ASN A 23 9.61 18.95 -5.33
C ASN A 23 9.97 17.50 -5.69
N ASP A 24 10.71 16.80 -4.82
CA ASP A 24 11.15 15.44 -5.06
C ASP A 24 10.20 14.44 -4.42
N VAL A 25 10.01 13.31 -5.10
CA VAL A 25 9.24 12.17 -4.58
C VAL A 25 10.15 10.96 -4.56
N LEU A 26 10.21 10.29 -3.40
CA LEU A 26 10.99 9.07 -3.27
C LEU A 26 10.26 7.91 -3.93
N MET A 27 10.89 7.30 -4.91
CA MET A 27 10.33 6.15 -5.63
C MET A 27 11.27 4.96 -5.52
N LEU A 28 10.69 3.77 -5.47
CA LEU A 28 11.44 2.52 -5.45
C LEU A 28 11.50 1.93 -6.85
N HIS A 29 12.70 1.51 -7.25
CA HIS A 29 12.88 0.80 -8.51
C HIS A 29 12.73 -0.71 -8.28
N ARG A 30 11.67 -1.30 -8.81
CA ARG A 30 11.35 -2.70 -8.58
C ARG A 30 12.05 -3.59 -9.60
N VAL A 31 13.08 -4.31 -9.15
CA VAL A 31 13.95 -5.12 -10.03
C VAL A 31 14.06 -6.59 -9.64
N LYS A 32 13.46 -6.99 -8.50
CA LYS A 32 13.72 -8.31 -7.88
C LYS A 32 13.12 -9.52 -8.61
N LYS A 33 12.03 -9.36 -9.35
CA LYS A 33 11.32 -10.47 -9.99
C LYS A 33 11.13 -10.20 -11.47
N LYS A 34 11.77 -11.00 -12.32
CA LYS A 34 11.69 -10.85 -13.78
C LYS A 34 10.28 -11.03 -14.33
N ASN A 35 9.47 -11.90 -13.71
CA ASN A 35 8.10 -12.17 -14.16
C ASN A 35 7.05 -11.35 -13.43
N ASP A 36 7.45 -10.42 -12.59
CA ASP A 36 6.56 -9.50 -11.92
C ASP A 36 6.08 -8.46 -12.92
N ILE A 37 4.77 -8.21 -12.95
CA ILE A 37 4.18 -7.17 -13.79
C ILE A 37 4.76 -5.78 -13.51
N ASN A 38 5.24 -5.55 -12.28
CA ASN A 38 5.86 -4.30 -11.87
C ASN A 38 7.38 -4.31 -11.97
N HIS A 39 7.97 -5.39 -12.54
CA HIS A 39 9.41 -5.46 -12.74
C HIS A 39 9.90 -4.28 -13.58
N ASP A 40 11.03 -3.68 -13.16
CA ASP A 40 11.67 -2.53 -13.81
C ASP A 40 10.80 -1.26 -13.81
N LYS A 41 9.81 -1.18 -12.94
CA LYS A 41 8.99 0.02 -12.75
C LYS A 41 9.38 0.76 -11.48
N TRP A 42 9.13 2.05 -11.47
CA TRP A 42 9.28 2.89 -10.28
C TRP A 42 7.94 2.94 -9.56
N ILE A 43 7.93 2.64 -8.28
CA ILE A 43 6.72 2.57 -7.47
C ILE A 43 6.88 3.35 -6.17
N GLY A 44 5.77 3.69 -5.55
CA GLY A 44 5.76 4.26 -4.20
C GLY A 44 6.07 3.19 -3.14
N ILE A 45 6.18 3.65 -1.91
CA ILE A 45 6.47 2.81 -0.75
C ILE A 45 5.17 2.19 -0.26
N GLY A 46 5.18 0.91 0.07
CA GLY A 46 4.00 0.27 0.66
C GLY A 46 4.00 -1.22 0.51
N GLY A 47 2.91 -1.82 0.97
CA GLY A 47 2.73 -3.25 0.89
C GLY A 47 1.50 -3.71 1.65
N LYS A 48 1.39 -5.01 1.82
CA LYS A 48 0.27 -5.64 2.51
C LYS A 48 0.39 -5.48 4.02
N PHE A 49 -0.75 -5.33 4.69
CA PHE A 49 -0.81 -5.37 6.14
C PHE A 49 -0.34 -6.73 6.65
N GLU A 50 0.38 -6.74 7.75
CA GLU A 50 0.58 -7.93 8.55
C GLU A 50 -0.63 -8.12 9.47
N PRO A 51 -0.81 -9.35 10.05
CA PRO A 51 -1.93 -9.58 10.97
C PRO A 51 -1.98 -8.55 12.10
N GLU A 52 -3.18 -8.03 12.37
CA GLU A 52 -3.46 -7.07 13.44
C GLU A 52 -2.77 -5.71 13.28
N GLU A 53 -2.25 -5.42 12.11
CA GLU A 53 -1.57 -4.16 11.83
C GLU A 53 -2.59 -3.09 11.42
N SER A 54 -2.44 -1.88 11.97
CA SER A 54 -3.20 -0.71 11.52
C SER A 54 -2.59 -0.15 10.22
N PRO A 55 -3.33 0.73 9.50
CA PRO A 55 -2.76 1.39 8.32
C PRO A 55 -1.46 2.14 8.61
N GLU A 56 -1.41 2.88 9.71
CA GLU A 56 -0.21 3.63 10.11
C GLU A 56 0.95 2.70 10.49
N GLU A 57 0.66 1.62 11.19
CA GLU A 57 1.70 0.64 11.54
C GLU A 57 2.29 0.00 10.28
N CYS A 58 1.43 -0.34 9.32
CA CYS A 58 1.89 -0.86 8.03
C CYS A 58 2.76 0.16 7.30
N LEU A 59 2.31 1.40 7.24
CA LEU A 59 3.06 2.49 6.62
C LEU A 59 4.46 2.63 7.22
N LEU A 60 4.54 2.70 8.54
CA LEU A 60 5.82 2.91 9.24
C LEU A 60 6.75 1.71 9.04
N ARG A 61 6.22 0.51 9.11
CA ARG A 61 7.00 -0.72 8.91
C ARG A 61 7.54 -0.82 7.49
N GLU A 62 6.68 -0.62 6.49
CA GLU A 62 7.08 -0.71 5.09
C GLU A 62 8.10 0.37 4.73
N ALA A 63 7.92 1.60 5.21
CA ALA A 63 8.88 2.67 4.98
C ALA A 63 10.25 2.29 5.55
N LYS A 64 10.29 1.74 6.76
CA LYS A 64 11.55 1.34 7.40
C LYS A 64 12.21 0.19 6.66
N GLU A 65 11.44 -0.83 6.30
CA GLU A 65 11.96 -1.99 5.58
C GLU A 65 12.48 -1.65 4.19
N GLU A 66 11.75 -0.83 3.44
CA GLU A 66 12.07 -0.56 2.05
C GLU A 66 13.09 0.57 1.86
N THR A 67 13.13 1.54 2.76
CA THR A 67 13.98 2.73 2.60
C THR A 67 14.94 3.00 3.76
N GLY A 68 14.71 2.37 4.91
CA GLY A 68 15.44 2.68 6.14
C GLY A 68 14.94 3.94 6.84
N LEU A 69 13.95 4.65 6.29
CA LEU A 69 13.46 5.88 6.87
C LEU A 69 12.50 5.62 8.02
N THR A 70 12.61 6.45 9.05
CA THR A 70 11.63 6.55 10.13
C THR A 70 10.77 7.78 9.87
N LEU A 71 9.54 7.57 9.45
CA LEU A 71 8.63 8.68 9.15
C LEU A 71 8.19 9.34 10.45
N THR A 72 8.16 10.66 10.46
CA THR A 72 7.76 11.46 11.62
C THR A 72 6.53 12.32 11.34
N SER A 73 6.15 12.48 10.08
CA SER A 73 4.98 13.25 9.69
C SER A 73 4.37 12.63 8.42
N TRP A 74 3.09 12.33 8.49
CA TRP A 74 2.36 11.75 7.36
C TRP A 74 0.88 12.13 7.43
N GLN A 75 0.20 12.01 6.29
CA GLN A 75 -1.24 12.24 6.19
C GLN A 75 -1.88 11.13 5.38
N CYS A 76 -3.02 10.62 5.86
CA CYS A 76 -3.86 9.73 5.07
C CYS A 76 -4.64 10.56 4.06
N ARG A 77 -4.53 10.21 2.78
CA ARG A 77 -5.20 10.92 1.69
C ARG A 77 -6.49 10.24 1.25
N GLY A 78 -6.73 9.03 1.71
CA GLY A 78 -7.93 8.29 1.39
C GLY A 78 -7.69 6.82 1.24
N VAL A 79 -8.76 6.10 0.89
CA VAL A 79 -8.71 4.66 0.63
C VAL A 79 -9.20 4.44 -0.79
N VAL A 80 -8.37 3.78 -1.59
CA VAL A 80 -8.73 3.41 -2.96
C VAL A 80 -9.17 1.95 -2.95
N THR A 81 -10.35 1.70 -3.47
CA THR A 81 -10.92 0.35 -3.54
C THR A 81 -10.74 -0.22 -4.93
N PHE A 82 -10.08 -1.35 -5.02
CA PHE A 82 -9.97 -2.09 -6.27
C PHE A 82 -10.84 -3.33 -6.17
N LEU A 83 -11.72 -3.52 -7.15
CA LEU A 83 -12.59 -4.69 -7.25
C LEU A 83 -12.18 -5.52 -8.45
N ASN A 84 -12.29 -6.84 -8.30
CA ASN A 84 -11.91 -7.76 -9.36
C ASN A 84 -12.82 -8.99 -9.30
N ASP A 85 -13.25 -9.48 -10.46
CA ASP A 85 -14.12 -10.64 -10.56
C ASP A 85 -13.39 -11.97 -10.34
N THR A 86 -12.10 -12.01 -10.58
CA THR A 86 -11.32 -13.25 -10.61
C THR A 86 -10.36 -13.42 -9.44
N CYS A 87 -10.07 -12.38 -8.69
CA CYS A 87 -9.17 -12.45 -7.55
C CYS A 87 -9.64 -11.55 -6.40
N GLU A 88 -8.86 -11.52 -5.32
CA GLU A 88 -9.18 -10.68 -4.16
C GLU A 88 -9.25 -9.21 -4.55
N GLY A 89 -10.24 -8.51 -4.02
CA GLY A 89 -10.27 -7.07 -4.06
C GLY A 89 -9.26 -6.48 -3.08
N GLU A 90 -9.09 -5.17 -3.12
CA GLU A 90 -8.07 -4.50 -2.33
C GLU A 90 -8.58 -3.15 -1.82
N TYR A 91 -8.33 -2.89 -0.53
CA TYR A 91 -8.42 -1.56 0.05
C TYR A 91 -6.99 -1.03 0.19
N MET A 92 -6.64 -0.03 -0.61
CA MET A 92 -5.33 0.59 -0.56
C MET A 92 -5.42 1.92 0.19
N TYR A 93 -4.76 2.01 1.33
CA TYR A 93 -4.69 3.23 2.13
C TYR A 93 -3.56 4.09 1.59
N LEU A 94 -3.93 5.25 1.04
CA LEU A 94 -3.00 6.17 0.40
C LEU A 94 -2.53 7.22 1.39
N PHE A 95 -1.22 7.33 1.51
CA PHE A 95 -0.56 8.31 2.39
C PHE A 95 0.39 9.20 1.61
N THR A 96 0.63 10.37 2.16
CA THR A 96 1.78 11.19 1.81
C THR A 96 2.57 11.48 3.08
N ALA A 97 3.88 11.57 2.97
CA ALA A 97 4.76 11.84 4.12
C ALA A 97 5.86 12.80 3.70
N ASP A 98 6.19 13.75 4.57
CA ASP A 98 7.25 14.74 4.32
C ASP A 98 8.20 14.90 5.51
N GLY A 99 7.95 14.22 6.63
CA GLY A 99 8.81 14.23 7.80
C GLY A 99 9.52 12.89 7.98
N PHE A 100 10.83 12.93 8.09
CA PHE A 100 11.64 11.74 8.30
C PHE A 100 13.05 12.07 8.77
#